data_0657a30b700a302650128b11032f97b5
#
_entry.id   0657a30b700a302650128b11032f97b5
#
_cell.length_a   1.000
_cell.length_b   1.000
_cell.length_c   1.000
_cell.angle_alpha   90.00
_cell.angle_beta   90.00
_cell.angle_gamma   90.00
#
_symmetry.space_group_name_H-M   'P 1'
#
loop_
_entity.id
_entity.type
_entity.pdbx_description
1 polymer ?
#
loop_
_entity_poly.entity_id
_entity_poly.type
_entity_poly.pdbx_seq_one_letter_code
_entity_poly.pdbx_strand_id
1 'polypeptide(L)'
;MNMHNMIGAGSAGRLFVGLAAAMMLAAPAAAAVDDGAAAAGNTTIESFNKAKRLLEREVYFDHRVTLYCGAAFDAKKNVVIPEGFTTPKHASRAKRIEWEHVVPAENFGRAFIEWREGDESCVDSKGRSFKGRKCAEKANKTFRYMQADLYNLYPAIGAVNAMRSNYRYAMLPSESATFGTCQMKIDESGRRAEPPEASRGSIARSTLYMAASYPQYRLSSAQRQLMEAWDRQYPVDQWECLRAKRIEKIQGNENAFVAEPCRKAGWY
;
A
#
# COMPACT_ATOMS: atom_id res chain seq x y z
N MET A 1 8.41 72.17 55.94
CA MET A 1 7.53 73.17 56.51
C MET A 1 6.10 72.77 56.27
N ASN A 2 5.44 72.54 57.41
CA ASN A 2 3.99 72.50 57.69
C ASN A 2 3.09 71.69 56.79
N MET A 3 2.53 70.65 57.35
CA MET A 3 1.53 70.54 58.40
C MET A 3 0.08 70.77 58.00
N HIS A 4 -0.70 69.84 58.32
CA HIS A 4 -2.05 69.77 58.88
C HIS A 4 -3.11 69.21 57.97
N ASN A 5 -3.65 68.08 58.32
CA ASN A 5 -4.80 67.79 59.18
C ASN A 5 -6.12 67.92 58.43
N MET A 6 -7.06 67.14 58.53
CA MET A 6 -7.70 66.17 59.46
C MET A 6 -9.10 65.82 58.92
N ILE A 7 -9.57 64.65 59.26
CA ILE A 7 -10.98 64.32 59.62
C ILE A 7 -11.97 64.28 58.44
N GLY A 8 -12.77 63.32 58.20
CA GLY A 8 -13.39 62.25 58.95
C GLY A 8 -14.53 61.58 58.21
N ALA A 9 -14.81 60.46 58.65
CA ALA A 9 -16.09 59.79 58.80
C ALA A 9 -16.98 59.44 57.61
N GLY A 10 -17.28 58.17 57.54
CA GLY A 10 -18.64 57.73 57.49
C GLY A 10 -19.01 56.77 56.39
N SER A 11 -19.02 55.49 56.76
CA SER A 11 -20.16 54.59 56.61
C SER A 11 -20.80 54.38 55.20
N ALA A 12 -20.71 53.17 54.74
CA ALA A 12 -21.82 52.28 54.45
C ALA A 12 -21.38 51.13 53.55
N GLY A 13 -21.35 49.97 54.10
CA GLY A 13 -21.09 48.73 53.38
C GLY A 13 -22.21 48.46 52.36
N ARG A 14 -21.78 48.04 51.19
CA ARG A 14 -22.61 47.26 50.27
C ARG A 14 -21.80 46.04 49.88
N LEU A 15 -22.25 44.91 50.44
CA LEU A 15 -21.84 43.58 49.99
C LEU A 15 -22.34 43.39 48.54
N PHE A 16 -21.40 43.34 47.62
CA PHE A 16 -21.71 42.78 46.29
C PHE A 16 -21.30 41.31 46.30
N VAL A 17 -22.32 40.46 46.38
CA VAL A 17 -22.18 39.03 46.09
C VAL A 17 -22.01 38.91 44.60
N GLY A 18 -20.75 38.75 44.17
CA GLY A 18 -20.44 38.44 42.78
C GLY A 18 -20.72 36.96 42.50
N LEU A 19 -21.74 36.69 41.75
CA LEU A 19 -22.02 35.37 41.21
C LEU A 19 -20.99 35.11 40.10
N ALA A 20 -19.97 34.33 40.39
CA ALA A 20 -19.04 33.83 39.37
C ALA A 20 -19.73 32.68 38.62
N ALA A 21 -20.25 32.98 37.45
CA ALA A 21 -20.70 31.95 36.53
C ALA A 21 -19.47 31.24 35.94
N ALA A 22 -19.19 30.05 36.40
CA ALA A 22 -18.19 29.16 35.82
C ALA A 22 -18.75 28.67 34.45
N MET A 23 -18.28 29.25 33.36
CA MET A 23 -18.44 28.69 32.04
C MET A 23 -17.59 27.41 31.93
N MET A 24 -18.20 26.25 32.09
CA MET A 24 -17.59 24.99 31.69
C MET A 24 -17.53 24.96 30.14
N LEU A 25 -16.35 25.21 29.60
CA LEU A 25 -16.01 24.89 28.22
C LEU A 25 -16.01 23.36 28.08
N ALA A 26 -17.09 22.82 27.55
CA ALA A 26 -17.11 21.43 27.11
C ALA A 26 -16.14 21.30 25.94
N ALA A 27 -14.99 20.64 26.16
CA ALA A 27 -14.11 20.21 25.09
C ALA A 27 -14.89 19.25 24.17
N PRO A 28 -14.79 19.39 22.83
CA PRO A 28 -15.39 18.42 21.94
C PRO A 28 -14.73 17.06 22.22
N ALA A 29 -15.52 16.06 22.54
CA ALA A 29 -15.08 14.69 22.60
C ALA A 29 -14.49 14.33 21.22
N ALA A 30 -13.19 14.07 21.20
CA ALA A 30 -12.56 13.46 20.03
C ALA A 30 -13.33 12.17 19.77
N ALA A 31 -13.99 12.09 18.62
CA ALA A 31 -14.61 10.86 18.17
C ALA A 31 -13.50 9.81 18.17
N ALA A 32 -13.66 8.79 19.00
CA ALA A 32 -12.84 7.60 18.95
C ALA A 32 -13.01 7.06 17.52
N VAL A 33 -11.90 7.02 16.79
CA VAL A 33 -11.86 6.28 15.52
C VAL A 33 -12.16 4.85 15.93
N ASP A 34 -13.31 4.37 15.52
CA ASP A 34 -13.70 2.97 15.68
C ASP A 34 -12.55 2.15 15.07
N ASP A 35 -11.79 1.45 15.91
CA ASP A 35 -10.82 0.45 15.51
C ASP A 35 -11.61 -0.74 14.95
N GLY A 36 -12.28 -0.50 13.83
CA GLY A 36 -12.96 -1.52 13.06
C GLY A 36 -12.01 -2.68 12.87
N ALA A 37 -12.43 -3.86 13.28
CA ALA A 37 -11.67 -5.10 13.20
C ALA A 37 -10.86 -5.11 11.90
N ALA A 38 -9.52 -5.14 12.04
CA ALA A 38 -8.61 -5.10 10.89
C ALA A 38 -9.10 -6.10 9.85
N ALA A 39 -9.43 -5.62 8.65
CA ALA A 39 -9.96 -6.48 7.60
C ALA A 39 -8.96 -7.62 7.40
N ALA A 40 -9.41 -8.86 7.61
CA ALA A 40 -8.55 -10.01 7.45
C ALA A 40 -8.01 -10.05 6.01
N GLY A 41 -6.71 -10.27 5.84
CA GLY A 41 -6.11 -10.47 4.53
C GLY A 41 -6.52 -11.79 3.89
N ASN A 42 -5.85 -12.19 2.84
CA ASN A 42 -6.03 -13.50 2.22
C ASN A 42 -5.79 -14.64 3.21
N THR A 43 -6.76 -15.53 3.35
CA THR A 43 -6.67 -16.77 4.16
C THR A 43 -7.02 -18.02 3.36
N THR A 44 -7.25 -17.91 2.06
CA THR A 44 -7.76 -18.97 1.19
C THR A 44 -6.77 -19.43 0.12
N ILE A 45 -5.86 -18.57 -0.30
CA ILE A 45 -4.91 -18.84 -1.39
C ILE A 45 -3.49 -18.87 -0.81
N GLU A 46 -2.92 -20.06 -0.66
CA GLU A 46 -1.56 -20.24 -0.13
C GLU A 46 -0.47 -20.27 -1.20
N SER A 47 -0.81 -20.54 -2.44
CA SER A 47 0.18 -20.73 -3.51
C SER A 47 0.26 -19.53 -4.42
N PHE A 48 1.44 -18.90 -4.52
CA PHE A 48 1.68 -17.83 -5.49
C PHE A 48 1.43 -18.30 -6.94
N ASN A 49 1.74 -19.54 -7.27
CA ASN A 49 1.42 -20.10 -8.58
C ASN A 49 -0.10 -20.24 -8.81
N LYS A 50 -0.88 -20.60 -7.77
CA LYS A 50 -2.35 -20.61 -7.84
C LYS A 50 -2.88 -19.18 -8.01
N ALA A 51 -2.38 -18.22 -7.24
CA ALA A 51 -2.76 -16.81 -7.34
C ALA A 51 -2.56 -16.25 -8.76
N LYS A 52 -1.41 -16.51 -9.38
CA LYS A 52 -1.14 -16.11 -10.77
C LYS A 52 -2.16 -16.68 -11.76
N ARG A 53 -2.51 -17.95 -11.64
CA ARG A 53 -3.52 -18.59 -12.53
C ARG A 53 -4.92 -17.99 -12.35
N LEU A 54 -5.31 -17.70 -11.11
CA LEU A 54 -6.59 -17.07 -10.81
C LEU A 54 -6.66 -15.64 -11.39
N LEU A 55 -5.60 -14.87 -11.22
CA LEU A 55 -5.50 -13.53 -11.83
C LEU A 55 -5.62 -13.60 -13.37
N GLU A 56 -4.92 -14.53 -14.02
CA GLU A 56 -4.95 -14.69 -15.47
C GLU A 56 -6.35 -15.06 -15.98
N ARG A 57 -7.04 -15.99 -15.31
CA ARG A 57 -8.25 -16.63 -15.82
C ARG A 57 -9.54 -15.95 -15.38
N GLU A 58 -9.54 -15.36 -14.20
CA GLU A 58 -10.76 -14.88 -13.55
C GLU A 58 -10.77 -13.38 -13.29
N VAL A 59 -9.59 -12.73 -13.24
CA VAL A 59 -9.51 -11.29 -12.99
C VAL A 59 -9.17 -10.52 -14.25
N TYR A 60 -8.11 -10.89 -14.97
CA TYR A 60 -7.56 -10.15 -16.11
C TYR A 60 -7.90 -10.76 -17.49
N PHE A 61 -8.84 -11.70 -17.57
CA PHE A 61 -9.13 -12.42 -18.81
C PHE A 61 -9.63 -11.51 -19.97
N ASP A 62 -10.27 -10.40 -19.63
CA ASP A 62 -10.84 -9.40 -20.55
C ASP A 62 -10.19 -8.01 -20.45
N HIS A 63 -9.29 -7.80 -19.48
CA HIS A 63 -8.57 -6.53 -19.28
C HIS A 63 -7.07 -6.79 -19.09
N ARG A 64 -6.38 -7.04 -20.19
CA ARG A 64 -4.95 -7.39 -20.22
C ARG A 64 -4.07 -6.16 -20.38
N VAL A 65 -3.96 -5.36 -19.33
CA VAL A 65 -3.16 -4.11 -19.29
C VAL A 65 -2.24 -4.14 -18.08
N THR A 66 -0.98 -3.73 -18.28
CA THR A 66 0.05 -3.71 -17.23
C THR A 66 -0.07 -2.48 -16.33
N LEU A 67 0.24 -2.64 -15.04
CA LEU A 67 0.12 -1.59 -14.02
C LEU A 67 0.93 -0.32 -14.36
N TYR A 68 2.23 -0.44 -14.57
CA TYR A 68 3.09 0.74 -14.65
C TYR A 68 3.04 1.45 -16.00
N CYS A 69 3.04 0.69 -17.08
CA CYS A 69 3.22 1.25 -18.41
C CYS A 69 1.93 1.26 -19.26
N GLY A 70 0.81 0.76 -18.75
CA GLY A 70 -0.42 0.65 -19.52
C GLY A 70 -0.30 -0.24 -20.77
N ALA A 71 0.73 -1.09 -20.86
CA ALA A 71 0.97 -1.92 -22.00
C ALA A 71 -0.03 -3.08 -22.07
N ALA A 72 -0.60 -3.32 -23.26
CA ALA A 72 -1.43 -4.48 -23.50
C ALA A 72 -0.59 -5.77 -23.52
N PHE A 73 -1.21 -6.90 -23.19
CA PHE A 73 -0.60 -8.22 -23.32
C PHE A 73 -1.62 -9.28 -23.75
N ASP A 74 -1.14 -10.34 -24.38
CA ASP A 74 -2.00 -11.42 -24.85
C ASP A 74 -2.25 -12.51 -23.79
N ALA A 75 -3.11 -13.50 -24.11
CA ALA A 75 -3.40 -14.63 -23.24
C ALA A 75 -2.17 -15.55 -22.96
N LYS A 76 -1.12 -15.46 -23.78
CA LYS A 76 0.16 -16.15 -23.58
C LYS A 76 1.15 -15.31 -22.78
N LYS A 77 0.71 -14.14 -22.29
CA LYS A 77 1.51 -13.17 -21.51
C LYS A 77 2.58 -12.44 -22.32
N ASN A 78 2.49 -12.42 -23.62
CA ASN A 78 3.37 -11.62 -24.44
C ASN A 78 2.92 -10.16 -24.39
N VAL A 79 3.86 -9.25 -24.17
CA VAL A 79 3.62 -7.81 -24.09
C VAL A 79 3.58 -7.24 -25.49
N VAL A 80 2.57 -6.42 -25.79
CA VAL A 80 2.59 -5.49 -26.90
C VAL A 80 3.44 -4.31 -26.44
N ILE A 81 4.68 -4.26 -26.90
CA ILE A 81 5.64 -3.24 -26.47
C ILE A 81 5.12 -1.86 -26.91
N PRO A 82 4.91 -0.90 -25.98
CA PRO A 82 4.48 0.44 -26.37
C PRO A 82 5.51 1.13 -27.26
N GLU A 83 5.04 1.96 -28.19
CA GLU A 83 5.92 2.79 -29.00
C GLU A 83 6.80 3.67 -28.12
N GLY A 84 8.10 3.75 -28.45
CA GLY A 84 9.09 4.50 -27.67
C GLY A 84 9.47 3.90 -26.32
N PHE A 85 8.96 2.70 -25.98
CA PHE A 85 9.42 1.98 -24.79
C PHE A 85 10.86 1.52 -24.97
N THR A 86 11.70 1.81 -23.99
CA THR A 86 13.09 1.35 -23.92
C THR A 86 13.37 0.74 -22.54
N THR A 87 14.42 -0.05 -22.42
CA THR A 87 14.87 -0.53 -21.12
C THR A 87 16.40 -0.62 -21.07
N PRO A 88 17.06 -0.05 -20.05
CA PRO A 88 18.52 -0.11 -19.92
C PRO A 88 19.01 -1.49 -19.50
N LYS A 89 18.16 -2.31 -18.87
CA LYS A 89 18.50 -3.65 -18.37
C LYS A 89 17.34 -4.62 -18.61
N HIS A 90 17.61 -5.92 -18.55
CA HIS A 90 16.62 -6.99 -18.61
C HIS A 90 15.75 -7.02 -19.90
N ALA A 91 16.32 -6.66 -21.05
CA ALA A 91 15.58 -6.56 -22.32
C ALA A 91 14.84 -7.86 -22.71
N SER A 92 15.39 -9.03 -22.40
CA SER A 92 14.71 -10.31 -22.64
C SER A 92 13.41 -10.48 -21.84
N ARG A 93 13.33 -9.88 -20.63
CA ARG A 93 12.14 -9.90 -19.78
C ARG A 93 11.07 -8.90 -20.23
N ALA A 94 11.40 -7.90 -21.05
CA ALA A 94 10.43 -6.92 -21.55
C ALA A 94 9.33 -7.54 -22.45
N LYS A 95 9.61 -8.67 -23.06
CA LYS A 95 8.68 -9.34 -24.00
C LYS A 95 7.48 -10.02 -23.32
N ARG A 96 7.51 -10.19 -21.98
CA ARG A 96 6.46 -10.88 -21.24
C ARG A 96 6.08 -10.11 -19.97
N ILE A 97 4.82 -10.29 -19.56
CA ILE A 97 4.43 -9.82 -18.24
C ILE A 97 4.98 -10.76 -17.15
N GLU A 98 5.22 -10.15 -15.99
CA GLU A 98 5.41 -10.82 -14.73
C GLU A 98 4.39 -10.31 -13.72
N TRP A 99 4.07 -11.13 -12.75
CA TRP A 99 3.18 -10.71 -11.66
C TRP A 99 4.00 -9.98 -10.61
N GLU A 100 3.76 -8.68 -10.56
CA GLU A 100 4.38 -7.74 -9.65
C GLU A 100 3.71 -7.79 -8.28
N HIS A 101 4.53 -7.87 -7.23
CA HIS A 101 4.08 -7.54 -5.88
C HIS A 101 4.23 -6.04 -5.65
N VAL A 102 3.15 -5.29 -5.59
CA VAL A 102 3.15 -3.85 -5.29
C VAL A 102 3.88 -3.59 -3.97
N VAL A 103 3.53 -4.32 -2.91
CA VAL A 103 4.36 -4.46 -1.71
C VAL A 103 5.28 -5.65 -1.91
N PRO A 104 6.60 -5.45 -2.09
CA PRO A 104 7.54 -6.54 -2.36
C PRO A 104 7.51 -7.63 -1.30
N ALA A 105 7.60 -8.88 -1.74
CA ALA A 105 7.62 -10.03 -0.83
C ALA A 105 8.76 -9.95 0.19
N GLU A 106 9.88 -9.31 -0.14
CA GLU A 106 10.97 -9.07 0.81
C GLU A 106 10.57 -8.11 1.92
N ASN A 107 9.77 -7.09 1.63
CA ASN A 107 9.43 -6.04 2.61
C ASN A 107 8.59 -6.59 3.77
N PHE A 108 7.67 -7.51 3.50
CA PHE A 108 6.95 -8.22 4.56
C PHE A 108 7.65 -9.53 4.98
N GLY A 109 8.39 -10.16 4.08
CA GLY A 109 9.10 -11.41 4.35
C GLY A 109 10.12 -11.29 5.47
N ARG A 110 10.81 -10.16 5.55
CA ARG A 110 11.78 -9.86 6.62
C ARG A 110 11.21 -9.85 8.04
N ALA A 111 9.89 -9.79 8.20
CA ALA A 111 9.25 -9.93 9.50
C ALA A 111 9.28 -11.38 10.03
N PHE A 112 9.43 -12.36 9.13
CA PHE A 112 9.42 -13.78 9.48
C PHE A 112 10.82 -14.29 9.78
N ILE A 113 10.94 -15.14 10.80
CA ILE A 113 12.21 -15.74 11.21
C ILE A 113 12.76 -16.68 10.12
N GLU A 114 11.89 -17.41 9.45
CA GLU A 114 12.24 -18.34 8.37
C GLU A 114 12.88 -17.61 7.18
N TRP A 115 12.52 -16.35 6.97
CA TRP A 115 13.17 -15.50 5.97
C TRP A 115 14.58 -15.07 6.40
N ARG A 116 14.72 -14.65 7.66
CA ARG A 116 15.99 -14.07 8.15
C ARG A 116 17.01 -15.12 8.51
N GLU A 117 16.59 -16.17 9.18
CA GLU A 117 17.46 -17.15 9.83
C GLU A 117 17.34 -18.54 9.22
N GLY A 118 16.17 -18.87 8.68
CA GLY A 118 15.84 -20.19 8.18
C GLY A 118 14.91 -20.93 9.14
N ASP A 119 14.73 -22.20 8.88
CA ASP A 119 13.94 -23.13 9.69
C ASP A 119 14.55 -24.53 9.55
N GLU A 120 14.40 -25.40 10.55
CA GLU A 120 14.95 -26.76 10.53
C GLU A 120 14.46 -27.59 9.34
N SER A 121 13.21 -27.34 8.88
CA SER A 121 12.65 -27.97 7.69
C SER A 121 13.27 -27.46 6.39
N CYS A 122 13.95 -26.31 6.40
CA CYS A 122 14.51 -25.66 5.23
C CYS A 122 15.89 -26.24 4.83
N VAL A 123 15.87 -27.50 4.44
CA VAL A 123 17.06 -28.26 3.98
C VAL A 123 16.83 -28.69 2.53
N ASP A 124 17.83 -28.54 1.68
CA ASP A 124 17.82 -28.98 0.29
C ASP A 124 18.08 -30.51 0.16
N SER A 125 18.01 -31.03 -1.06
CA SER A 125 18.25 -32.46 -1.34
C SER A 125 19.67 -32.94 -1.02
N LYS A 126 20.60 -32.02 -0.74
CA LYS A 126 21.99 -32.30 -0.36
C LYS A 126 22.26 -32.09 1.13
N GLY A 127 21.21 -31.90 1.94
CA GLY A 127 21.32 -31.65 3.37
C GLY A 127 21.77 -30.22 3.75
N ARG A 128 21.82 -29.27 2.80
CA ARG A 128 22.25 -27.89 3.07
C ARG A 128 21.05 -27.03 3.48
N SER A 129 21.20 -26.33 4.60
CA SER A 129 20.17 -25.37 5.06
C SER A 129 20.08 -24.16 4.12
N PHE A 130 18.87 -23.65 3.97
CA PHE A 130 18.59 -22.44 3.22
C PHE A 130 17.60 -21.53 3.97
N LYS A 131 17.62 -20.23 3.63
CA LYS A 131 16.76 -19.19 4.18
C LYS A 131 16.15 -18.31 3.08
N GLY A 132 15.51 -17.22 3.46
CA GLY A 132 14.90 -16.26 2.54
C GLY A 132 13.54 -16.73 2.05
N ARG A 133 13.13 -16.22 0.89
CA ARG A 133 11.77 -16.44 0.35
C ARG A 133 11.37 -17.91 0.30
N LYS A 134 12.28 -18.76 -0.16
CA LYS A 134 11.98 -20.20 -0.31
C LYS A 134 11.72 -20.89 1.02
N CYS A 135 12.45 -20.52 2.08
CA CYS A 135 12.23 -21.07 3.40
C CYS A 135 10.93 -20.54 3.99
N ALA A 136 10.67 -19.24 3.95
CA ALA A 136 9.41 -18.66 4.42
C ALA A 136 8.19 -19.26 3.68
N GLU A 137 8.29 -19.48 2.37
CA GLU A 137 7.24 -20.15 1.58
C GLU A 137 7.03 -21.61 2.02
N LYS A 138 8.11 -22.33 2.37
CA LYS A 138 8.04 -23.73 2.82
C LYS A 138 7.46 -23.84 4.23
N ALA A 139 7.96 -23.04 5.17
CA ALA A 139 7.74 -23.24 6.60
C ALA A 139 6.64 -22.35 7.20
N ASN A 140 6.28 -21.20 6.57
CA ASN A 140 5.38 -20.23 7.17
C ASN A 140 4.08 -20.03 6.38
N LYS A 141 2.94 -20.37 6.98
CA LYS A 141 1.62 -20.29 6.35
C LYS A 141 1.18 -18.83 6.13
N THR A 142 1.42 -17.95 7.08
CA THR A 142 1.06 -16.53 6.96
C THR A 142 1.84 -15.88 5.82
N PHE A 143 3.14 -16.19 5.68
CA PHE A 143 3.92 -15.71 4.54
C PHE A 143 3.33 -16.20 3.20
N ARG A 144 2.90 -17.47 3.11
CA ARG A 144 2.24 -18.00 1.91
C ARG A 144 0.98 -17.23 1.57
N TYR A 145 0.14 -16.89 2.54
CA TYR A 145 -1.05 -16.07 2.33
C TYR A 145 -0.70 -14.67 1.84
N MET A 146 0.27 -14.00 2.47
CA MET A 146 0.70 -12.65 2.09
C MET A 146 1.26 -12.59 0.66
N GLN A 147 2.10 -13.55 0.28
CA GLN A 147 2.68 -13.56 -1.08
C GLN A 147 1.68 -13.97 -2.18
N ALA A 148 0.57 -14.58 -1.81
CA ALA A 148 -0.48 -15.04 -2.73
C ALA A 148 -1.72 -14.11 -2.72
N ASP A 149 -1.69 -13.01 -1.97
CA ASP A 149 -2.78 -12.06 -1.90
C ASP A 149 -2.99 -11.33 -3.23
N LEU A 150 -4.18 -11.53 -3.81
CA LEU A 150 -4.51 -11.03 -5.15
C LEU A 150 -4.58 -9.50 -5.21
N TYR A 151 -4.90 -8.82 -4.10
CA TYR A 151 -4.93 -7.35 -4.06
C TYR A 151 -3.53 -6.73 -4.17
N ASN A 152 -2.49 -7.48 -3.84
CA ASN A 152 -1.10 -7.05 -3.94
C ASN A 152 -0.43 -7.41 -5.28
N LEU A 153 -1.13 -8.14 -6.18
CA LEU A 153 -0.54 -8.70 -7.39
C LEU A 153 -1.10 -8.04 -8.66
N TYR A 154 -0.22 -7.49 -9.48
CA TYR A 154 -0.57 -6.84 -10.75
C TYR A 154 0.32 -7.32 -11.89
N PRO A 155 -0.17 -7.32 -13.14
CA PRO A 155 0.69 -7.60 -14.28
C PRO A 155 1.61 -6.38 -14.54
N ALA A 156 2.88 -6.62 -14.75
CA ALA A 156 3.86 -5.61 -15.13
C ALA A 156 4.77 -6.12 -16.24
N ILE A 157 5.32 -5.23 -17.06
CA ILE A 157 6.38 -5.61 -18.01
C ILE A 157 7.56 -6.17 -17.20
N GLY A 158 8.05 -7.37 -17.56
CA GLY A 158 9.05 -8.07 -16.76
C GLY A 158 10.36 -7.30 -16.56
N ALA A 159 10.78 -6.47 -17.53
CA ALA A 159 11.94 -5.61 -17.35
C ALA A 159 11.69 -4.51 -16.31
N VAL A 160 10.49 -3.91 -16.30
CA VAL A 160 10.09 -2.88 -15.33
C VAL A 160 10.00 -3.48 -13.93
N ASN A 161 9.36 -4.65 -13.81
CA ASN A 161 9.30 -5.41 -12.55
C ASN A 161 10.70 -5.73 -12.01
N ALA A 162 11.62 -6.18 -12.88
CA ALA A 162 13.00 -6.49 -12.49
C ALA A 162 13.75 -5.29 -11.93
N MET A 163 13.65 -4.13 -12.60
CA MET A 163 14.36 -2.92 -12.16
C MET A 163 13.68 -2.25 -10.97
N ARG A 164 12.35 -2.33 -10.83
CA ARG A 164 11.65 -1.88 -9.64
C ARG A 164 12.07 -2.67 -8.40
N SER A 165 12.34 -3.97 -8.55
CA SER A 165 12.91 -4.81 -7.49
C SER A 165 12.10 -4.71 -6.17
N ASN A 166 12.76 -4.50 -5.04
CA ASN A 166 12.15 -4.24 -3.73
C ASN A 166 12.21 -2.77 -3.31
N TYR A 167 12.39 -1.85 -4.26
CA TYR A 167 12.56 -0.42 -3.98
C TYR A 167 11.25 0.18 -3.45
N ARG A 168 11.38 1.13 -2.50
CA ARG A 168 10.23 1.86 -1.99
C ARG A 168 9.72 2.87 -3.01
N TYR A 169 8.45 3.15 -2.98
CA TYR A 169 7.90 4.23 -3.79
C TYR A 169 8.25 5.59 -3.20
N ALA A 170 8.53 6.55 -4.07
CA ALA A 170 8.86 7.93 -3.73
C ALA A 170 8.55 8.86 -4.89
N MET A 171 8.49 10.16 -4.66
CA MET A 171 8.56 11.16 -5.71
C MET A 171 10.02 11.40 -6.07
N LEU A 172 10.32 11.43 -7.37
CA LEU A 172 11.67 11.59 -7.93
C LEU A 172 11.66 12.73 -8.99
N PRO A 173 11.45 13.99 -8.58
CA PRO A 173 11.24 15.10 -9.52
C PRO A 173 12.48 15.36 -10.40
N SER A 174 13.67 15.03 -9.92
CA SER A 174 14.94 15.24 -10.65
C SER A 174 15.30 14.08 -11.58
N GLU A 175 14.59 12.94 -11.51
CA GLU A 175 14.88 11.76 -12.34
C GLU A 175 14.05 11.80 -13.63
N SER A 176 14.69 11.41 -14.73
CA SER A 176 14.00 11.14 -15.99
C SER A 176 13.32 9.77 -16.00
N ALA A 177 12.35 9.58 -16.91
CA ALA A 177 11.75 8.28 -17.14
C ALA A 177 12.81 7.24 -17.54
N THR A 178 12.83 6.10 -16.86
CA THR A 178 13.82 5.04 -17.08
C THR A 178 13.52 4.20 -18.33
N PHE A 179 12.24 4.16 -18.74
CA PHE A 179 11.76 3.24 -19.76
C PHE A 179 11.16 3.95 -20.99
N GLY A 180 11.79 5.04 -21.42
CA GLY A 180 11.34 5.81 -22.57
C GLY A 180 9.97 6.45 -22.32
N THR A 181 8.96 6.11 -23.15
CA THR A 181 7.60 6.65 -23.03
C THR A 181 6.85 6.18 -21.79
N CYS A 182 7.25 5.06 -21.16
CA CYS A 182 6.71 4.64 -19.88
C CYS A 182 7.34 5.48 -18.74
N GLN A 183 6.54 6.31 -18.10
CA GLN A 183 6.95 7.31 -17.11
C GLN A 183 7.41 6.73 -15.75
N MET A 184 7.77 5.47 -15.72
CA MET A 184 8.37 4.84 -14.53
C MET A 184 9.82 5.32 -14.36
N LYS A 185 10.17 5.82 -13.15
CA LYS A 185 11.50 6.28 -12.81
C LYS A 185 12.14 5.38 -11.76
N ILE A 186 13.40 5.03 -11.93
CA ILE A 186 14.15 4.17 -11.02
C ILE A 186 15.42 4.89 -10.56
N ASP A 187 15.53 5.13 -9.27
CA ASP A 187 16.76 5.52 -8.60
C ASP A 187 17.37 4.29 -7.93
N GLU A 188 18.31 3.65 -8.63
CA GLU A 188 18.96 2.44 -8.12
C GLU A 188 19.80 2.73 -6.89
N SER A 189 20.48 3.87 -6.85
CA SER A 189 21.38 4.26 -5.74
C SER A 189 20.62 4.52 -4.45
N GLY A 190 19.50 5.22 -4.54
CA GLY A 190 18.61 5.50 -3.41
C GLY A 190 17.60 4.38 -3.13
N ARG A 191 17.55 3.34 -3.97
CA ARG A 191 16.58 2.24 -3.89
C ARG A 191 15.14 2.75 -3.86
N ARG A 192 14.80 3.63 -4.80
CA ARG A 192 13.52 4.30 -4.91
C ARG A 192 12.95 4.14 -6.32
N ALA A 193 11.62 4.18 -6.40
CA ALA A 193 10.90 4.12 -7.67
C ALA A 193 9.73 5.10 -7.65
N GLU A 194 9.56 5.89 -8.70
CA GLU A 194 8.38 6.70 -8.92
C GLU A 194 7.54 6.08 -10.02
N PRO A 195 6.32 5.61 -9.71
CA PRO A 195 5.43 5.06 -10.71
C PRO A 195 4.74 6.17 -11.51
N PRO A 196 4.30 5.87 -12.75
CA PRO A 196 3.43 6.76 -13.51
C PRO A 196 2.17 7.15 -12.74
N GLU A 197 1.66 8.34 -12.99
CA GLU A 197 0.49 8.88 -12.27
C GLU A 197 -0.71 7.96 -12.31
N ALA A 198 -1.01 7.38 -13.46
CA ALA A 198 -2.15 6.47 -13.65
C ALA A 198 -2.13 5.24 -12.74
N SER A 199 -0.97 4.85 -12.18
CA SER A 199 -0.84 3.69 -11.30
C SER A 199 -0.75 4.04 -9.81
N ARG A 200 -0.58 5.33 -9.45
CA ARG A 200 -0.33 5.74 -8.06
C ARG A 200 -1.49 5.41 -7.13
N GLY A 201 -2.73 5.61 -7.55
CA GLY A 201 -3.92 5.30 -6.75
C GLY A 201 -4.00 3.81 -6.41
N SER A 202 -3.93 2.94 -7.40
CA SER A 202 -3.97 1.48 -7.21
C SER A 202 -2.80 0.96 -6.35
N ILE A 203 -1.61 1.55 -6.51
CA ILE A 203 -0.43 1.25 -5.67
C ILE A 203 -0.68 1.66 -4.23
N ALA A 204 -1.24 2.85 -4.02
CA ALA A 204 -1.55 3.37 -2.69
C ALA A 204 -2.55 2.47 -1.96
N ARG A 205 -3.68 2.15 -2.59
CA ARG A 205 -4.73 1.31 -2.01
C ARG A 205 -4.27 -0.13 -1.74
N SER A 206 -3.43 -0.70 -2.63
CA SER A 206 -2.81 -2.00 -2.37
C SER A 206 -1.84 -1.96 -1.18
N THR A 207 -1.05 -0.89 -1.07
CA THR A 207 -0.06 -0.73 0.00
C THR A 207 -0.75 -0.51 1.36
N LEU A 208 -1.77 0.35 1.41
CA LEU A 208 -2.57 0.61 2.61
C LEU A 208 -3.32 -0.65 3.05
N TYR A 209 -3.92 -1.38 2.11
CA TYR A 209 -4.56 -2.67 2.38
C TYR A 209 -3.60 -3.68 3.00
N MET A 210 -2.43 -3.88 2.42
CA MET A 210 -1.45 -4.82 2.96
C MET A 210 -1.02 -4.44 4.39
N ALA A 211 -0.88 -3.14 4.67
CA ALA A 211 -0.53 -2.66 6.01
C ALA A 211 -1.67 -2.78 7.03
N ALA A 212 -2.92 -2.67 6.59
CA ALA A 212 -4.10 -2.83 7.44
C ALA A 212 -4.42 -4.30 7.72
N SER A 213 -4.22 -5.18 6.71
CA SER A 213 -4.62 -6.58 6.78
C SER A 213 -3.57 -7.51 7.40
N TYR A 214 -2.30 -7.07 7.44
CA TYR A 214 -1.20 -7.93 7.88
C TYR A 214 -0.29 -7.20 8.89
N PRO A 215 -0.34 -7.55 10.19
CA PRO A 215 0.50 -6.91 11.23
C PRO A 215 2.00 -7.09 11.00
N GLN A 216 2.40 -8.06 10.17
CA GLN A 216 3.79 -8.31 9.76
C GLN A 216 4.33 -7.24 8.79
N TYR A 217 3.45 -6.45 8.16
CA TYR A 217 3.86 -5.37 7.27
C TYR A 217 3.47 -4.01 7.85
N ARG A 218 4.46 -3.18 8.13
CA ARG A 218 4.25 -1.84 8.70
C ARG A 218 4.85 -0.76 7.80
N LEU A 219 4.08 0.29 7.57
CA LEU A 219 4.53 1.48 6.88
C LEU A 219 5.25 2.43 7.84
N SER A 220 6.35 3.02 7.39
CA SER A 220 6.86 4.22 8.06
C SER A 220 5.88 5.38 7.91
N SER A 221 5.94 6.38 8.80
CA SER A 221 5.08 7.56 8.72
C SER A 221 5.16 8.24 7.36
N ALA A 222 6.36 8.41 6.79
CA ALA A 222 6.54 9.01 5.48
C ALA A 222 5.92 8.18 4.34
N GLN A 223 6.03 6.83 4.38
CA GLN A 223 5.40 5.98 3.39
C GLN A 223 3.87 6.00 3.51
N ARG A 224 3.34 6.00 4.73
CA ARG A 224 1.89 6.11 4.96
C ARG A 224 1.36 7.44 4.40
N GLN A 225 1.98 8.56 4.73
CA GLN A 225 1.60 9.88 4.22
C GLN A 225 1.61 9.94 2.68
N LEU A 226 2.63 9.35 2.05
CA LEU A 226 2.70 9.29 0.59
C LEU A 226 1.55 8.46 -0.01
N MET A 227 1.27 7.28 0.56
CA MET A 227 0.18 6.43 0.08
C MET A 227 -1.19 7.09 0.28
N GLU A 228 -1.44 7.69 1.44
CA GLU A 228 -2.67 8.43 1.71
C GLU A 228 -2.84 9.65 0.80
N ALA A 229 -1.74 10.34 0.46
CA ALA A 229 -1.78 11.45 -0.51
C ALA A 229 -2.14 10.95 -1.92
N TRP A 230 -1.54 9.86 -2.37
CA TRP A 230 -1.84 9.26 -3.67
C TRP A 230 -3.26 8.69 -3.74
N ASP A 231 -3.74 8.06 -2.68
CA ASP A 231 -5.12 7.57 -2.62
C ASP A 231 -6.14 8.70 -2.79
N ARG A 232 -5.93 9.84 -2.12
CA ARG A 232 -6.79 11.03 -2.27
C ARG A 232 -6.68 11.69 -3.64
N GLN A 233 -5.48 11.74 -4.22
CA GLN A 233 -5.21 12.45 -5.49
C GLN A 233 -5.63 11.65 -6.72
N TYR A 234 -5.56 10.31 -6.64
CA TYR A 234 -5.82 9.41 -7.75
C TYR A 234 -6.97 8.45 -7.38
N PRO A 235 -8.24 8.88 -7.57
CA PRO A 235 -9.40 8.09 -7.16
C PRO A 235 -9.50 6.76 -7.92
N VAL A 236 -10.36 5.87 -7.43
CA VAL A 236 -10.68 4.61 -8.10
C VAL A 236 -11.28 4.86 -9.47
N ASP A 237 -11.04 3.94 -10.41
CA ASP A 237 -11.73 3.86 -11.68
C ASP A 237 -12.63 2.60 -11.76
N GLN A 238 -13.41 2.51 -12.84
CA GLN A 238 -14.32 1.38 -13.05
C GLN A 238 -13.60 0.04 -13.13
N TRP A 239 -12.40 0.02 -13.74
CA TRP A 239 -11.62 -1.21 -13.83
C TRP A 239 -11.10 -1.66 -12.45
N GLU A 240 -10.59 -0.75 -11.65
CA GLU A 240 -10.12 -1.09 -10.31
C GLU A 240 -11.26 -1.63 -9.43
N CYS A 241 -12.45 -1.03 -9.55
CA CYS A 241 -13.65 -1.52 -8.85
C CYS A 241 -14.06 -2.92 -9.32
N LEU A 242 -14.10 -3.16 -10.62
CA LEU A 242 -14.42 -4.47 -11.18
C LEU A 242 -13.37 -5.53 -10.78
N ARG A 243 -12.09 -5.14 -10.82
CA ARG A 243 -10.99 -6.00 -10.37
C ARG A 243 -11.15 -6.39 -8.91
N ALA A 244 -11.44 -5.43 -8.04
CA ALA A 244 -11.62 -5.68 -6.61
C ALA A 244 -12.80 -6.63 -6.35
N LYS A 245 -13.92 -6.43 -6.99
CA LYS A 245 -15.11 -7.30 -6.91
C LYS A 245 -14.83 -8.73 -7.36
N ARG A 246 -14.04 -8.91 -8.44
CA ARG A 246 -13.60 -10.23 -8.89
C ARG A 246 -12.70 -10.91 -7.87
N ILE A 247 -11.77 -10.15 -7.28
CA ILE A 247 -10.84 -10.68 -6.26
C ILE A 247 -11.60 -11.07 -5.00
N GLU A 248 -12.52 -10.25 -4.52
CA GLU A 248 -13.36 -10.54 -3.36
C GLU A 248 -14.10 -11.88 -3.53
N LYS A 249 -14.73 -12.09 -4.69
CA LYS A 249 -15.42 -13.36 -5.00
C LYS A 249 -14.49 -14.57 -4.94
N ILE A 250 -13.20 -14.41 -5.34
CA ILE A 250 -12.22 -15.50 -5.40
C ILE A 250 -11.55 -15.73 -4.05
N GLN A 251 -11.16 -14.65 -3.39
CA GLN A 251 -10.31 -14.68 -2.19
C GLN A 251 -11.11 -14.68 -0.89
N GLY A 252 -12.37 -14.16 -0.93
CA GLY A 252 -13.30 -14.19 0.20
C GLY A 252 -13.12 -13.05 1.19
N ASN A 253 -12.32 -12.04 0.87
CA ASN A 253 -12.16 -10.84 1.68
C ASN A 253 -12.14 -9.58 0.82
N GLU A 254 -12.45 -8.45 1.43
CA GLU A 254 -12.57 -7.15 0.78
C GLU A 254 -11.31 -6.30 1.00
N ASN A 255 -10.96 -5.49 0.00
CA ASN A 255 -10.06 -4.36 0.17
C ASN A 255 -10.90 -3.09 0.38
N ALA A 256 -11.10 -2.67 1.63
CA ALA A 256 -11.93 -1.52 1.98
C ALA A 256 -11.46 -0.22 1.31
N PHE A 257 -10.15 -0.05 1.09
CA PHE A 257 -9.60 1.13 0.40
C PHE A 257 -10.06 1.24 -1.07
N VAL A 258 -10.51 0.14 -1.67
CA VAL A 258 -11.09 0.14 -3.02
C VAL A 258 -12.62 0.05 -2.95
N ALA A 259 -13.16 -0.86 -2.17
CA ALA A 259 -14.57 -1.16 -2.16
C ALA A 259 -15.44 0.02 -1.67
N GLU A 260 -15.01 0.73 -0.63
CA GLU A 260 -15.75 1.89 -0.11
C GLU A 260 -15.88 3.04 -1.14
N PRO A 261 -14.78 3.53 -1.75
CA PRO A 261 -14.92 4.55 -2.79
C PRO A 261 -15.67 4.04 -4.02
N CYS A 262 -15.55 2.75 -4.38
CA CYS A 262 -16.31 2.16 -5.49
C CYS A 262 -17.81 2.11 -5.20
N ARG A 263 -18.23 1.79 -3.96
CA ARG A 263 -19.64 1.88 -3.54
C ARG A 263 -20.17 3.31 -3.61
N LYS A 264 -19.39 4.28 -3.15
CA LYS A 264 -19.74 5.70 -3.24
C LYS A 264 -19.91 6.17 -4.68
N ALA A 265 -19.13 5.62 -5.61
CA ALA A 265 -19.23 5.90 -7.04
C ALA A 265 -20.32 5.09 -7.77
N GLY A 266 -21.00 4.15 -7.10
CA GLY A 266 -22.03 3.29 -7.69
C GLY A 266 -21.45 2.18 -8.60
N TRP A 267 -20.20 1.78 -8.42
CA TRP A 267 -19.49 0.79 -9.25
C TRP A 267 -19.26 -0.56 -8.56
N TYR A 268 -19.73 -0.73 -7.32
CA TYR A 268 -19.50 -1.94 -6.51
C TYR A 268 -20.78 -2.66 -6.16
#